data_1f92ea11e9ab47252f1bf81f4e0cf421
#
_entry.id   1f92ea11e9ab47252f1bf81f4e0cf421
#
_cell.length_a   1.000
_cell.length_b   1.000
_cell.length_c   1.000
_cell.angle_alpha   90.00
_cell.angle_beta   90.00
_cell.angle_gamma   90.00
#
_symmetry.space_group_name_H-M   'P 1'
#
loop_
_entity.id
_entity.type
_entity.pdbx_description
1 polymer ?
#
loop_
_entity_poly.entity_id
_entity_poly.type
_entity_poly.pdbx_seq_one_letter_code
_entity_poly.pdbx_strand_id
1 'polypeptide(L)'
;MKILSKNASDTETKDTCNNDKYHTPEQALKILFGYDSFRTGQKSVIDSILAGRDAFAVMPTGAGKSVCYQIPAVILPGITLVVSPLISLMQDQVKALNEAGVPAAFINSSLSEKDYNETIRRARQGIYKIIYIAPERLVTEGFLALAKSVPISMVTVDEAHCISQWGQDFRPSYMKIVEFVKTLEKRPIISAFTATATETVREDIICTLGLQNPFTLVNGFDRENLFFQVDKPKNKEQYILKYISGHSGDSGIIYCATRKNVDNIYELLKGKGVSVGKYHAGMSAEERKKMQDDFVFDYTSIVVATNAFGMGIDKSNVRFVIHYNMPQSMENYYQEAGRAGRDGLDAKCILLFSPQDIVINGFLLDHKEMQDLDPADRETVRERDVRRLQVMERYCYTTECLRNYILKYFGENPEKPCQDCGNCLREFETLDMTEAAKKVINCVYEAKGRYGRQIIIDTVAGAKTARLEEIGAVRYKSYGVLAGTNKNLLRRLIEQLVLEGYLRVGDYQVLKLGDISGLKNPEASVFVKITDEDKQPEKTAKTKKKAKSVETLTSSGYKLFERLKKLRLEIAREESMPPYIIFSDKTLIDMAAKMPASKPEMLDVSGVGENKFAKYGERFLEVIEEYRREVG
;
A
#
# COMPACT_ATOMS: atom_id res chain seq x y z
N MET A 1 25.80 -26.44 -6.00
CA MET A 1 26.66 -26.72 -7.16
C MET A 1 26.31 -28.10 -7.68
N LYS A 2 25.96 -28.24 -8.97
CA LYS A 2 25.48 -29.46 -9.64
C LYS A 2 24.12 -29.99 -9.22
N ILE A 3 23.05 -29.55 -9.88
CA ILE A 3 21.95 -30.33 -10.47
C ILE A 3 21.17 -29.36 -11.36
N LEU A 4 21.52 -29.25 -12.63
CA LEU A 4 20.69 -28.73 -13.73
C LEU A 4 21.43 -29.05 -15.04
N SER A 5 21.48 -30.32 -15.38
CA SER A 5 21.78 -30.75 -16.74
C SER A 5 21.26 -32.16 -16.93
N LYS A 6 20.00 -32.25 -17.38
CA LYS A 6 19.54 -33.34 -18.23
C LYS A 6 18.09 -33.07 -18.69
N ASN A 7 17.94 -33.26 -19.98
CA ASN A 7 16.72 -33.30 -20.77
C ASN A 7 16.17 -31.97 -21.31
N ALA A 8 16.87 -31.44 -22.32
CA ALA A 8 16.21 -30.78 -23.44
C ALA A 8 16.49 -31.66 -24.68
N SER A 9 15.61 -32.58 -24.94
CA SER A 9 15.51 -33.23 -26.25
C SER A 9 14.83 -32.25 -27.20
N ASP A 10 15.51 -32.00 -28.32
CA ASP A 10 15.06 -31.22 -29.46
C ASP A 10 13.65 -31.65 -29.89
N THR A 11 12.70 -30.81 -29.62
CA THR A 11 11.48 -30.69 -30.41
C THR A 11 11.49 -29.29 -31.03
N GLU A 12 11.90 -29.27 -32.30
CA GLU A 12 11.66 -28.12 -33.19
C GLU A 12 10.16 -27.84 -33.23
N THR A 13 9.70 -26.88 -32.46
CA THR A 13 8.42 -26.21 -32.70
C THR A 13 8.75 -24.83 -33.27
N LYS A 14 8.65 -24.73 -34.58
CA LYS A 14 8.36 -23.52 -35.31
C LYS A 14 6.97 -23.03 -34.84
N ASP A 15 6.93 -22.28 -33.73
CA ASP A 15 5.80 -21.44 -33.40
C ASP A 15 6.28 -19.97 -33.56
N THR A 16 6.14 -19.48 -34.80
CA THR A 16 6.01 -18.08 -35.12
C THR A 16 4.92 -17.50 -34.21
N CYS A 17 5.21 -16.42 -33.51
CA CYS A 17 4.29 -15.65 -32.67
C CYS A 17 2.93 -15.51 -33.35
N ASN A 18 1.97 -16.33 -32.98
CA ASN A 18 0.63 -16.32 -33.52
C ASN A 18 -0.11 -15.12 -32.92
N ASN A 19 -0.08 -13.97 -33.63
CA ASN A 19 -0.85 -12.75 -33.29
C ASN A 19 -2.37 -12.97 -33.29
N ASP A 20 -2.84 -14.14 -33.75
CA ASP A 20 -4.27 -14.45 -33.95
C ASP A 20 -4.93 -15.19 -32.79
N LYS A 21 -4.25 -15.35 -31.67
CA LYS A 21 -4.79 -16.14 -30.55
C LYS A 21 -5.88 -15.44 -29.74
N TYR A 22 -5.87 -14.10 -29.73
CA TYR A 22 -6.83 -13.29 -28.97
C TYR A 22 -7.43 -12.20 -29.86
N HIS A 23 -8.72 -12.35 -30.18
CA HIS A 23 -9.43 -11.38 -31.04
C HIS A 23 -10.06 -10.22 -30.26
N THR A 24 -10.35 -10.42 -28.97
CA THR A 24 -10.93 -9.38 -28.11
C THR A 24 -10.25 -9.34 -26.74
N PRO A 25 -10.29 -8.16 -26.05
CA PRO A 25 -9.80 -8.04 -24.68
C PRO A 25 -10.46 -9.01 -23.70
N GLU A 26 -11.76 -9.29 -23.86
CA GLU A 26 -12.52 -10.19 -23.02
C GLU A 26 -12.05 -11.63 -23.17
N GLN A 27 -11.77 -12.07 -24.41
CA GLN A 27 -11.21 -13.41 -24.66
C GLN A 27 -9.81 -13.54 -24.01
N ALA A 28 -8.95 -12.53 -24.17
CA ALA A 28 -7.63 -12.54 -23.54
C ALA A 28 -7.75 -12.58 -22.01
N LEU A 29 -8.67 -11.82 -21.43
CA LEU A 29 -8.94 -11.83 -19.99
C LEU A 29 -9.36 -13.22 -19.49
N LYS A 30 -10.32 -13.85 -20.18
CA LYS A 30 -10.84 -15.18 -19.80
C LYS A 30 -9.77 -16.25 -19.93
N ILE A 31 -9.07 -16.29 -21.07
CA ILE A 31 -8.10 -17.36 -21.36
C ILE A 31 -6.86 -17.25 -20.48
N LEU A 32 -6.32 -16.04 -20.30
CA LEU A 32 -5.06 -15.84 -19.57
C LEU A 32 -5.25 -15.77 -18.07
N PHE A 33 -6.32 -15.14 -17.60
CA PHE A 33 -6.50 -14.83 -16.20
C PHE A 33 -7.72 -15.50 -15.54
N GLY A 34 -8.63 -16.12 -16.33
CA GLY A 34 -9.80 -16.83 -15.83
C GLY A 34 -10.90 -15.92 -15.29
N TYR A 35 -10.95 -14.64 -15.70
CA TYR A 35 -11.99 -13.69 -15.30
C TYR A 35 -13.00 -13.48 -16.43
N ASP A 36 -14.29 -13.46 -16.09
CA ASP A 36 -15.39 -13.27 -17.07
C ASP A 36 -15.61 -11.82 -17.45
N SER A 37 -15.21 -10.90 -16.60
CA SER A 37 -15.43 -9.46 -16.82
C SER A 37 -14.32 -8.61 -16.24
N PHE A 38 -14.11 -7.45 -16.86
CA PHE A 38 -13.22 -6.43 -16.34
C PHE A 38 -13.82 -5.75 -15.10
N ARG A 39 -12.94 -5.34 -14.18
CA ARG A 39 -13.33 -4.46 -13.07
C ARG A 39 -13.64 -3.06 -13.61
N THR A 40 -14.37 -2.27 -12.82
CA THR A 40 -14.73 -0.89 -13.16
C THR A 40 -13.50 -0.10 -13.64
N GLY A 41 -13.62 0.54 -14.79
CA GLY A 41 -12.59 1.39 -15.41
C GLY A 41 -11.51 0.63 -16.20
N GLN A 42 -11.24 -0.67 -15.94
CA GLN A 42 -10.20 -1.40 -16.67
C GLN A 42 -10.44 -1.44 -18.17
N LYS A 43 -11.68 -1.79 -18.59
CA LYS A 43 -12.02 -1.89 -20.01
C LYS A 43 -11.81 -0.57 -20.76
N SER A 44 -12.21 0.55 -20.19
CA SER A 44 -12.06 1.87 -20.83
C SER A 44 -10.60 2.25 -21.07
N VAL A 45 -9.69 1.90 -20.12
CA VAL A 45 -8.25 2.09 -20.29
C VAL A 45 -7.71 1.19 -21.40
N ILE A 46 -8.08 -0.10 -21.39
CA ILE A 46 -7.65 -1.10 -22.37
C ILE A 46 -8.09 -0.69 -23.78
N ASP A 47 -9.37 -0.35 -23.95
CA ASP A 47 -9.93 0.07 -25.25
C ASP A 47 -9.23 1.33 -25.77
N SER A 48 -8.91 2.28 -24.88
CA SER A 48 -8.20 3.50 -25.24
C SER A 48 -6.77 3.22 -25.74
N ILE A 49 -6.04 2.33 -25.06
CA ILE A 49 -4.70 1.90 -25.47
C ILE A 49 -4.76 1.18 -26.82
N LEU A 50 -5.72 0.27 -27.01
CA LEU A 50 -5.89 -0.46 -28.28
C LEU A 50 -6.31 0.46 -29.44
N ALA A 51 -6.98 1.57 -29.15
CA ALA A 51 -7.26 2.62 -30.13
C ALA A 51 -6.03 3.50 -30.46
N GLY A 52 -4.85 3.20 -29.92
CA GLY A 52 -3.61 3.93 -30.17
C GLY A 52 -3.46 5.23 -29.37
N ARG A 53 -4.25 5.43 -28.32
CA ARG A 53 -4.23 6.62 -27.48
C ARG A 53 -3.40 6.39 -26.23
N ASP A 54 -2.65 7.42 -25.80
CA ASP A 54 -1.96 7.39 -24.51
C ASP A 54 -2.96 7.25 -23.36
N ALA A 55 -2.53 6.65 -22.26
CA ALA A 55 -3.39 6.45 -21.09
C ALA A 55 -2.67 6.84 -19.79
N PHE A 56 -3.42 7.46 -18.88
CA PHE A 56 -2.99 7.70 -17.52
C PHE A 56 -4.04 7.17 -16.55
N ALA A 57 -3.66 6.27 -15.65
CA ALA A 57 -4.62 5.68 -14.73
C ALA A 57 -4.11 5.70 -13.29
N VAL A 58 -4.91 6.31 -12.40
CA VAL A 58 -4.77 6.21 -10.95
C VAL A 58 -5.74 5.16 -10.46
N MET A 59 -5.21 4.05 -9.98
CA MET A 59 -5.99 2.90 -9.54
C MET A 59 -5.43 2.36 -8.22
N PRO A 60 -6.26 2.14 -7.20
CA PRO A 60 -5.82 1.63 -5.90
C PRO A 60 -5.01 0.34 -6.02
N THR A 61 -4.21 0.04 -5.01
CA THR A 61 -3.54 -1.25 -4.91
C THR A 61 -4.59 -2.37 -4.86
N GLY A 62 -4.39 -3.43 -5.65
CA GLY A 62 -5.37 -4.52 -5.77
C GLY A 62 -6.51 -4.29 -6.78
N ALA A 63 -6.63 -3.10 -7.39
CA ALA A 63 -7.62 -2.84 -8.45
C ALA A 63 -7.30 -3.50 -9.80
N GLY A 64 -6.15 -4.17 -9.92
CA GLY A 64 -5.75 -4.89 -11.13
C GLY A 64 -5.14 -4.00 -12.20
N LYS A 65 -4.29 -3.02 -11.82
CA LYS A 65 -3.52 -2.15 -12.74
C LYS A 65 -2.79 -2.94 -13.82
N SER A 66 -2.15 -4.06 -13.44
CA SER A 66 -1.35 -4.86 -14.36
C SER A 66 -2.15 -5.40 -15.54
N VAL A 67 -3.40 -5.81 -15.33
CA VAL A 67 -4.29 -6.30 -16.39
C VAL A 67 -4.53 -5.21 -17.46
N CYS A 68 -4.59 -3.92 -17.05
CA CYS A 68 -4.86 -2.80 -17.94
C CYS A 68 -3.78 -2.59 -19.02
N TYR A 69 -2.54 -3.01 -18.76
CA TYR A 69 -1.47 -2.95 -19.76
C TYR A 69 -1.06 -4.33 -20.28
N GLN A 70 -1.26 -5.40 -19.52
CA GLN A 70 -0.93 -6.76 -19.96
C GLN A 70 -1.87 -7.27 -21.07
N ILE A 71 -3.16 -6.96 -20.99
CA ILE A 71 -4.13 -7.31 -22.05
C ILE A 71 -3.80 -6.59 -23.36
N PRO A 72 -3.63 -5.26 -23.42
CA PRO A 72 -3.18 -4.61 -24.66
C PRO A 72 -1.84 -5.15 -25.18
N ALA A 73 -0.90 -5.45 -24.28
CA ALA A 73 0.42 -5.94 -24.65
C ALA A 73 0.38 -7.27 -25.43
N VAL A 74 -0.55 -8.17 -25.12
CA VAL A 74 -0.68 -9.45 -25.84
C VAL A 74 -1.42 -9.32 -27.18
N ILE A 75 -2.24 -8.27 -27.33
CA ILE A 75 -3.03 -8.00 -28.55
C ILE A 75 -2.23 -7.14 -29.54
N LEU A 76 -1.54 -6.10 -29.05
CA LEU A 76 -0.75 -5.20 -29.88
C LEU A 76 0.39 -5.93 -30.60
N PRO A 77 0.75 -5.50 -31.83
CA PRO A 77 1.92 -6.04 -32.52
C PRO A 77 3.21 -5.60 -31.80
N GLY A 78 4.29 -6.39 -31.94
CA GLY A 78 5.60 -6.06 -31.38
C GLY A 78 5.69 -6.26 -29.87
N ILE A 79 6.61 -5.50 -29.22
CA ILE A 79 6.95 -5.62 -27.81
C ILE A 79 6.36 -4.48 -27.01
N THR A 80 5.84 -4.79 -25.84
CA THR A 80 5.51 -3.81 -24.81
C THR A 80 6.62 -3.77 -23.77
N LEU A 81 7.15 -2.57 -23.50
CA LEU A 81 8.09 -2.32 -22.41
C LEU A 81 7.33 -1.86 -21.19
N VAL A 82 7.59 -2.48 -20.03
CA VAL A 82 7.02 -2.07 -18.74
C VAL A 82 8.16 -1.56 -17.86
N VAL A 83 8.22 -0.25 -17.66
CA VAL A 83 9.21 0.35 -16.78
C VAL A 83 8.71 0.28 -15.35
N SER A 84 9.47 -0.37 -14.48
CA SER A 84 9.13 -0.55 -13.07
C SER A 84 10.36 -0.28 -12.18
N PRO A 85 10.17 0.27 -10.95
CA PRO A 85 11.29 0.63 -10.09
C PRO A 85 11.82 -0.55 -9.26
N LEU A 86 11.23 -1.74 -9.37
CA LEU A 86 11.40 -2.81 -8.40
C LEU A 86 11.73 -4.16 -9.03
N ILE A 87 12.92 -4.63 -8.73
CA ILE A 87 13.45 -5.90 -9.25
C ILE A 87 12.55 -7.09 -8.86
N SER A 88 12.14 -7.18 -7.60
CA SER A 88 11.31 -8.29 -7.11
C SER A 88 9.94 -8.32 -7.80
N LEU A 89 9.30 -7.15 -7.95
CA LEU A 89 8.01 -7.06 -8.64
C LEU A 89 8.11 -7.50 -10.11
N MET A 90 9.19 -7.09 -10.81
CA MET A 90 9.43 -7.51 -12.18
C MET A 90 9.53 -9.04 -12.28
N GLN A 91 10.28 -9.67 -11.37
CA GLN A 91 10.45 -11.13 -11.34
C GLN A 91 9.14 -11.86 -11.11
N ASP A 92 8.34 -11.40 -10.14
CA ASP A 92 7.04 -11.99 -9.81
C ASP A 92 6.04 -11.83 -10.96
N GLN A 93 5.97 -10.65 -11.58
CA GLN A 93 5.09 -10.39 -12.73
C GLN A 93 5.49 -11.24 -13.95
N VAL A 94 6.79 -11.33 -14.26
CA VAL A 94 7.28 -12.16 -15.37
C VAL A 94 6.99 -13.63 -15.12
N LYS A 95 7.18 -14.12 -13.90
CA LYS A 95 6.86 -15.50 -13.53
C LYS A 95 5.36 -15.77 -13.73
N ALA A 96 4.50 -14.91 -13.22
CA ALA A 96 3.05 -15.04 -13.34
C ALA A 96 2.58 -15.01 -14.81
N LEU A 97 3.17 -14.14 -15.66
CA LEU A 97 2.85 -14.06 -17.08
C LEU A 97 3.26 -15.32 -17.83
N ASN A 98 4.48 -15.81 -17.59
CA ASN A 98 4.96 -17.05 -18.22
C ASN A 98 4.10 -18.26 -17.81
N GLU A 99 3.66 -18.32 -16.54
CA GLU A 99 2.71 -19.33 -16.06
C GLU A 99 1.33 -19.22 -16.73
N ALA A 100 0.88 -17.99 -17.03
CA ALA A 100 -0.35 -17.75 -17.78
C ALA A 100 -0.18 -18.00 -19.30
N GLY A 101 1.04 -18.36 -19.77
CA GLY A 101 1.33 -18.63 -21.17
C GLY A 101 1.64 -17.37 -22.00
N VAL A 102 1.96 -16.24 -21.36
CA VAL A 102 2.43 -15.01 -22.03
C VAL A 102 3.94 -14.92 -21.97
N PRO A 103 4.67 -15.01 -23.11
CA PRO A 103 6.12 -14.90 -23.10
C PRO A 103 6.59 -13.53 -22.59
N ALA A 104 7.19 -13.50 -21.43
CA ALA A 104 7.70 -12.29 -20.79
C ALA A 104 9.13 -12.47 -20.27
N ALA A 105 9.86 -11.35 -20.19
CA ALA A 105 11.21 -11.30 -19.62
C ALA A 105 11.39 -10.04 -18.78
N PHE A 106 12.49 -9.97 -18.00
CA PHE A 106 12.89 -8.76 -17.30
C PHE A 106 14.35 -8.40 -17.61
N ILE A 107 14.66 -7.10 -17.55
CA ILE A 107 16.01 -6.54 -17.73
C ILE A 107 16.30 -5.58 -16.59
N ASN A 108 17.15 -5.98 -15.66
CA ASN A 108 17.54 -5.17 -14.50
C ASN A 108 19.01 -5.45 -14.10
N SER A 109 19.46 -4.91 -12.97
CA SER A 109 20.84 -5.07 -12.48
C SER A 109 21.15 -6.45 -11.89
N SER A 110 20.15 -7.29 -11.66
CA SER A 110 20.37 -8.63 -11.09
C SER A 110 20.73 -9.70 -12.13
N LEU A 111 20.56 -9.39 -13.43
CA LEU A 111 20.91 -10.33 -14.50
C LEU A 111 22.41 -10.46 -14.65
N SER A 112 22.90 -11.70 -14.82
CA SER A 112 24.27 -11.93 -15.30
C SER A 112 24.42 -11.42 -16.74
N GLU A 113 25.64 -11.14 -17.16
CA GLU A 113 25.92 -10.71 -18.53
C GLU A 113 25.45 -11.74 -19.56
N LYS A 114 25.60 -13.02 -19.24
CA LYS A 114 25.14 -14.13 -20.08
C LYS A 114 23.62 -14.10 -20.25
N ASP A 115 22.89 -13.96 -19.14
CA ASP A 115 21.42 -13.96 -19.16
C ASP A 115 20.87 -12.69 -19.83
N TYR A 116 21.55 -11.55 -19.63
CA TYR A 116 21.23 -10.32 -20.34
C TYR A 116 21.36 -10.48 -21.85
N ASN A 117 22.51 -10.99 -22.35
CA ASN A 117 22.75 -11.20 -23.78
C ASN A 117 21.77 -12.20 -24.38
N GLU A 118 21.44 -13.26 -23.66
CA GLU A 118 20.44 -14.23 -24.11
C GLU A 118 19.04 -13.59 -24.18
N THR A 119 18.67 -12.79 -23.20
CA THR A 119 17.38 -12.06 -23.20
C THR A 119 17.30 -11.10 -24.40
N ILE A 120 18.36 -10.33 -24.67
CA ILE A 120 18.44 -9.44 -25.84
C ILE A 120 18.32 -10.23 -27.15
N ARG A 121 19.02 -11.36 -27.27
CA ARG A 121 18.96 -12.22 -28.45
C ARG A 121 17.54 -12.72 -28.71
N ARG A 122 16.86 -13.23 -27.68
CA ARG A 122 15.48 -13.73 -27.76
C ARG A 122 14.48 -12.63 -28.05
N ALA A 123 14.69 -11.42 -27.49
CA ALA A 123 13.86 -10.25 -27.79
C ALA A 123 13.95 -9.86 -29.28
N ARG A 124 15.16 -9.89 -29.89
CA ARG A 124 15.34 -9.65 -31.34
C ARG A 124 14.63 -10.69 -32.21
N GLN A 125 14.46 -11.90 -31.72
CA GLN A 125 13.71 -12.97 -32.40
C GLN A 125 12.19 -12.82 -32.25
N GLY A 126 11.70 -11.79 -31.55
CA GLY A 126 10.27 -11.57 -31.34
C GLY A 126 9.59 -12.56 -30.39
N ILE A 127 10.38 -13.26 -29.54
CA ILE A 127 9.84 -14.28 -28.62
C ILE A 127 9.01 -13.64 -27.52
N TYR A 128 9.38 -12.46 -27.02
CA TYR A 128 8.73 -11.81 -25.89
C TYR A 128 7.65 -10.83 -26.34
N LYS A 129 6.49 -10.87 -25.68
CA LYS A 129 5.43 -9.87 -25.80
C LYS A 129 5.61 -8.73 -24.82
N ILE A 130 6.10 -9.03 -23.62
CA ILE A 130 6.27 -8.05 -22.53
C ILE A 130 7.70 -8.16 -22.00
N ILE A 131 8.37 -7.02 -21.90
CA ILE A 131 9.69 -6.91 -21.24
C ILE A 131 9.59 -5.89 -20.12
N TYR A 132 9.74 -6.35 -18.87
CA TYR A 132 9.91 -5.47 -17.72
C TYR A 132 11.35 -4.94 -17.68
N ILE A 133 11.52 -3.64 -17.47
CA ILE A 133 12.83 -3.02 -17.52
C ILE A 133 13.00 -1.99 -16.39
N ALA A 134 14.18 -2.01 -15.76
CA ALA A 134 14.56 -0.98 -14.81
C ALA A 134 14.91 0.33 -15.56
N PRO A 135 14.48 1.49 -15.05
CA PRO A 135 14.62 2.76 -15.78
C PRO A 135 16.08 3.09 -16.14
N GLU A 136 17.05 2.71 -15.32
CA GLU A 136 18.48 2.92 -15.58
C GLU A 136 19.02 2.09 -16.76
N ARG A 137 18.34 1.04 -17.16
CA ARG A 137 18.72 0.18 -18.29
C ARG A 137 18.25 0.71 -19.64
N LEU A 138 17.27 1.60 -19.68
CA LEU A 138 16.69 2.13 -20.92
C LEU A 138 17.69 2.84 -21.82
N VAL A 139 18.66 3.54 -21.24
CA VAL A 139 19.65 4.35 -21.97
C VAL A 139 21.00 3.65 -22.14
N THR A 140 21.09 2.35 -21.83
CA THR A 140 22.32 1.57 -22.09
C THR A 140 22.45 1.26 -23.57
N GLU A 141 23.70 1.29 -24.12
CA GLU A 141 23.97 1.07 -25.55
C GLU A 141 23.35 -0.23 -26.09
N GLY A 142 23.49 -1.34 -25.35
CA GLY A 142 22.94 -2.64 -25.74
C GLY A 142 21.43 -2.65 -25.85
N PHE A 143 20.73 -1.93 -24.94
CA PHE A 143 19.28 -1.83 -24.97
C PHE A 143 18.80 -0.86 -26.05
N LEU A 144 19.47 0.26 -26.25
CA LEU A 144 19.16 1.19 -27.34
C LEU A 144 19.32 0.52 -28.72
N ALA A 145 20.36 -0.34 -28.89
CA ALA A 145 20.53 -1.13 -30.10
C ALA A 145 19.39 -2.16 -30.31
N LEU A 146 18.87 -2.76 -29.24
CA LEU A 146 17.66 -3.61 -29.31
C LEU A 146 16.46 -2.78 -29.73
N ALA A 147 16.21 -1.67 -29.05
CA ALA A 147 15.05 -0.81 -29.27
C ALA A 147 14.92 -0.28 -30.70
N LYS A 148 16.06 -0.08 -31.39
CA LYS A 148 16.12 0.28 -32.82
C LYS A 148 15.86 -0.91 -33.75
N SER A 149 16.02 -2.15 -33.27
CA SER A 149 15.94 -3.35 -34.11
C SER A 149 14.60 -4.09 -34.03
N VAL A 150 13.75 -3.72 -33.08
CA VAL A 150 12.44 -4.36 -32.85
C VAL A 150 11.33 -3.34 -32.75
N PRO A 151 10.09 -3.64 -33.19
CA PRO A 151 8.97 -2.74 -33.06
C PRO A 151 8.53 -2.67 -31.58
N ILE A 152 8.57 -1.47 -30.98
CA ILE A 152 8.02 -1.19 -29.65
C ILE A 152 6.67 -0.54 -29.82
N SER A 153 5.61 -1.23 -29.45
CA SER A 153 4.23 -0.76 -29.63
C SER A 153 3.77 0.11 -28.46
N MET A 154 4.21 -0.21 -27.26
CA MET A 154 3.79 0.49 -26.05
C MET A 154 4.94 0.57 -25.02
N VAL A 155 5.04 1.69 -24.34
CA VAL A 155 5.84 1.89 -23.13
C VAL A 155 4.89 2.15 -21.97
N THR A 156 4.87 1.24 -21.03
CA THR A 156 4.09 1.37 -19.78
C THR A 156 5.00 1.83 -18.66
N VAL A 157 4.57 2.85 -17.93
CA VAL A 157 5.25 3.36 -16.74
C VAL A 157 4.48 2.91 -15.52
N ASP A 158 4.98 1.90 -14.83
CA ASP A 158 4.42 1.45 -13.55
C ASP A 158 4.98 2.30 -12.41
N GLU A 159 4.20 2.48 -11.34
CA GLU A 159 4.48 3.42 -10.25
C GLU A 159 4.87 4.82 -10.76
N ALA A 160 4.08 5.34 -11.70
CA ALA A 160 4.37 6.59 -12.42
C ALA A 160 4.57 7.81 -11.50
N HIS A 161 4.11 7.77 -10.24
CA HIS A 161 4.40 8.81 -9.25
C HIS A 161 5.90 8.99 -8.98
N CYS A 162 6.74 7.99 -9.31
CA CYS A 162 8.19 8.07 -9.19
C CYS A 162 8.83 9.10 -10.15
N ILE A 163 8.15 9.51 -11.23
CA ILE A 163 8.69 10.53 -12.15
C ILE A 163 8.45 11.95 -11.65
N SER A 164 7.47 12.14 -10.77
CA SER A 164 7.06 13.46 -10.30
C SER A 164 7.92 13.92 -9.12
N GLN A 165 8.50 15.10 -9.22
CA GLN A 165 9.16 15.74 -8.08
C GLN A 165 8.18 16.01 -6.92
N TRP A 166 6.90 16.13 -7.22
CA TRP A 166 5.81 16.27 -6.23
C TRP A 166 5.32 14.91 -5.71
N GLY A 167 5.81 13.80 -6.25
CA GLY A 167 5.52 12.44 -5.79
C GLY A 167 6.18 12.13 -4.44
N GLN A 168 5.70 11.09 -3.77
CA GLN A 168 6.21 10.64 -2.47
C GLN A 168 7.56 9.91 -2.56
N ASP A 169 7.85 9.29 -3.70
CA ASP A 169 9.05 8.49 -3.99
C ASP A 169 9.65 8.93 -5.32
N PHE A 170 10.06 10.20 -5.42
CA PHE A 170 10.71 10.71 -6.61
C PHE A 170 12.02 9.98 -6.88
N ARG A 171 12.18 9.50 -8.12
CA ARG A 171 13.37 8.79 -8.58
C ARG A 171 13.94 9.45 -9.84
N PRO A 172 15.09 10.11 -9.76
CA PRO A 172 15.73 10.75 -10.92
C PRO A 172 15.91 9.82 -12.13
N SER A 173 16.11 8.51 -11.88
CA SER A 173 16.23 7.50 -12.94
C SER A 173 14.99 7.40 -13.85
N TYR A 174 13.79 7.79 -13.37
CA TYR A 174 12.58 7.80 -14.18
C TYR A 174 12.59 8.85 -15.29
N MET A 175 13.40 9.91 -15.16
CA MET A 175 13.59 10.89 -16.23
C MET A 175 14.19 10.26 -17.49
N LYS A 176 14.94 9.16 -17.36
CA LYS A 176 15.49 8.39 -18.47
C LYS A 176 14.42 7.79 -19.41
N ILE A 177 13.18 7.64 -18.91
CA ILE A 177 12.04 7.19 -19.73
C ILE A 177 11.77 8.22 -20.84
N VAL A 178 11.76 9.49 -20.47
CA VAL A 178 11.54 10.60 -21.43
C VAL A 178 12.66 10.68 -22.46
N GLU A 179 13.90 10.54 -22.00
CA GLU A 179 15.08 10.51 -22.87
C GLU A 179 15.00 9.34 -23.85
N PHE A 180 14.68 8.14 -23.34
CA PHE A 180 14.55 6.93 -24.15
C PHE A 180 13.46 7.06 -25.23
N VAL A 181 12.26 7.53 -24.87
CA VAL A 181 11.15 7.68 -25.82
C VAL A 181 11.53 8.62 -26.99
N LYS A 182 12.31 9.67 -26.70
CA LYS A 182 12.81 10.61 -27.74
C LYS A 182 13.82 9.97 -28.70
N THR A 183 14.47 8.88 -28.34
CA THR A 183 15.44 8.18 -29.22
C THR A 183 14.77 7.23 -30.20
N LEU A 184 13.50 6.91 -30.03
CA LEU A 184 12.77 5.99 -30.90
C LEU A 184 12.31 6.68 -32.19
N GLU A 185 12.49 6.02 -33.33
CA GLU A 185 12.07 6.54 -34.65
C GLU A 185 10.55 6.74 -34.72
N LYS A 186 9.79 5.83 -34.12
CA LYS A 186 8.34 5.92 -34.01
C LYS A 186 7.95 5.98 -32.54
N ARG A 187 7.23 7.03 -32.16
CA ARG A 187 6.74 7.16 -30.78
C ARG A 187 5.74 6.03 -30.48
N PRO A 188 6.00 5.22 -29.45
CA PRO A 188 5.04 4.21 -29.00
C PRO A 188 3.85 4.84 -28.27
N ILE A 189 2.81 4.07 -28.02
CA ILE A 189 1.77 4.42 -27.07
C ILE A 189 2.40 4.50 -25.67
N ILE A 190 2.14 5.55 -24.91
CA ILE A 190 2.61 5.67 -23.53
C ILE A 190 1.44 5.46 -22.59
N SER A 191 1.58 4.51 -21.69
CA SER A 191 0.60 4.30 -20.63
C SER A 191 1.26 4.41 -19.25
N ALA A 192 0.65 5.16 -18.34
CA ALA A 192 1.21 5.43 -17.02
C ALA A 192 0.22 5.04 -15.92
N PHE A 193 0.70 4.29 -14.94
CA PHE A 193 -0.11 3.74 -13.86
C PHE A 193 0.48 4.07 -12.50
N THR A 194 -0.38 4.45 -11.55
CA THR A 194 0.01 4.62 -10.14
C THR A 194 -1.13 4.24 -9.21
N ALA A 195 -0.81 3.92 -7.96
CA ALA A 195 -1.82 3.69 -6.93
C ALA A 195 -2.23 4.98 -6.21
N THR A 196 -1.34 5.96 -6.15
CA THR A 196 -1.48 7.17 -5.34
C THR A 196 -0.98 8.37 -6.13
N ALA A 197 -1.87 9.31 -6.42
CA ALA A 197 -1.50 10.59 -7.00
C ALA A 197 -2.56 11.65 -6.66
N THR A 198 -2.15 12.72 -6.01
CA THR A 198 -2.96 13.93 -5.87
C THR A 198 -3.09 14.63 -7.22
N GLU A 199 -3.99 15.60 -7.34
CA GLU A 199 -4.21 16.33 -8.60
C GLU A 199 -2.92 16.93 -9.16
N THR A 200 -2.15 17.64 -8.32
CA THR A 200 -0.85 18.21 -8.71
C THR A 200 0.13 17.15 -9.22
N VAL A 201 0.20 15.99 -8.57
CA VAL A 201 1.07 14.88 -9.01
C VAL A 201 0.61 14.31 -10.34
N ARG A 202 -0.70 14.23 -10.58
CA ARG A 202 -1.27 13.75 -11.86
C ARG A 202 -0.88 14.65 -13.03
N GLU A 203 -1.07 15.96 -12.86
CA GLU A 203 -0.71 16.96 -13.87
C GLU A 203 0.78 16.93 -14.20
N ASP A 204 1.62 16.84 -13.17
CA ASP A 204 3.07 16.77 -13.33
C ASP A 204 3.51 15.50 -14.08
N ILE A 205 2.93 14.34 -13.77
CA ILE A 205 3.20 13.08 -14.49
C ILE A 205 2.84 13.21 -15.97
N ILE A 206 1.65 13.72 -16.27
CA ILE A 206 1.16 13.88 -17.67
C ILE A 206 2.10 14.81 -18.45
N CYS A 207 2.48 15.93 -17.85
CA CYS A 207 3.38 16.91 -18.45
C CYS A 207 4.78 16.34 -18.65
N THR A 208 5.38 15.75 -17.61
CA THR A 208 6.76 15.25 -17.62
C THR A 208 6.93 14.10 -18.60
N LEU A 209 6.00 13.13 -18.63
CA LEU A 209 6.02 12.03 -19.61
C LEU A 209 5.68 12.48 -21.03
N GLY A 210 5.18 13.71 -21.23
CA GLY A 210 4.75 14.21 -22.54
C GLY A 210 3.61 13.37 -23.14
N LEU A 211 2.62 13.00 -22.30
CA LEU A 211 1.46 12.24 -22.76
C LEU A 211 0.62 13.09 -23.74
N GLN A 212 0.26 12.51 -24.88
CA GLN A 212 -0.48 13.20 -25.94
C GLN A 212 -1.97 12.88 -25.83
N ASN A 213 -2.75 13.87 -25.42
CA ASN A 213 -4.21 13.75 -25.25
C ASN A 213 -4.62 12.43 -24.56
N PRO A 214 -4.06 12.13 -23.37
CA PRO A 214 -4.22 10.82 -22.74
C PRO A 214 -5.66 10.57 -22.33
N PHE A 215 -6.08 9.32 -22.41
CA PHE A 215 -7.25 8.89 -21.66
C PHE A 215 -6.88 8.88 -20.18
N THR A 216 -7.57 9.67 -19.37
CA THR A 216 -7.31 9.76 -17.93
C THR A 216 -8.40 9.05 -17.14
N LEU A 217 -8.00 8.08 -16.33
CA LEU A 217 -8.87 7.41 -15.36
C LEU A 217 -8.36 7.67 -13.95
N VAL A 218 -9.23 8.19 -13.10
CA VAL A 218 -9.04 8.16 -11.64
C VAL A 218 -10.10 7.22 -11.08
N ASN A 219 -9.71 5.99 -10.83
CA ASN A 219 -10.60 5.04 -10.16
C ASN A 219 -10.61 5.37 -8.67
N GLY A 220 -11.75 5.27 -8.03
CA GLY A 220 -11.93 5.66 -6.64
C GLY A 220 -10.88 5.02 -5.70
N PHE A 221 -10.51 5.77 -4.67
CA PHE A 221 -9.59 5.31 -3.62
C PHE A 221 -10.31 4.49 -2.54
N ASP A 222 -11.62 4.34 -2.63
CA ASP A 222 -12.35 3.56 -1.65
C ASP A 222 -12.07 2.06 -1.78
N ARG A 223 -11.78 1.47 -0.63
CA ARG A 223 -11.56 0.04 -0.44
C ARG A 223 -12.51 -0.44 0.67
N GLU A 224 -13.74 -0.76 0.29
CA GLU A 224 -14.83 -1.11 1.21
C GLU A 224 -14.46 -2.27 2.15
N ASN A 225 -13.61 -3.19 1.68
CA ASN A 225 -13.15 -4.34 2.46
C ASN A 225 -12.03 -4.02 3.48
N LEU A 226 -11.57 -2.77 3.58
CA LEU A 226 -10.54 -2.38 4.55
C LEU A 226 -11.16 -1.65 5.73
N PHE A 227 -11.00 -2.20 6.91
CA PHE A 227 -11.39 -1.56 8.17
C PHE A 227 -10.25 -0.71 8.70
N PHE A 228 -10.40 0.62 8.71
CA PHE A 228 -9.40 1.55 9.22
C PHE A 228 -9.62 1.87 10.70
N GLN A 229 -8.55 1.79 11.49
CA GLN A 229 -8.58 2.09 12.93
C GLN A 229 -7.32 2.83 13.37
N VAL A 230 -7.49 3.85 14.20
CA VAL A 230 -6.38 4.55 14.88
C VAL A 230 -6.57 4.37 16.37
N ASP A 231 -5.60 3.73 17.03
CA ASP A 231 -5.58 3.53 18.48
C ASP A 231 -4.36 4.20 19.11
N LYS A 232 -4.52 4.61 20.38
CA LYS A 232 -3.48 5.26 21.19
C LYS A 232 -3.20 4.44 22.47
N PRO A 233 -2.73 3.17 22.32
CA PRO A 233 -2.53 2.30 23.47
C PRO A 233 -1.38 2.78 24.34
N LYS A 234 -1.49 2.63 25.67
CA LYS A 234 -0.39 2.88 26.61
C LYS A 234 0.81 1.97 26.37
N ASN A 235 0.55 0.73 25.97
CA ASN A 235 1.57 -0.26 25.63
C ASN A 235 1.23 -0.89 24.27
N LYS A 236 1.97 -0.47 23.24
CA LYS A 236 1.81 -0.96 21.86
C LYS A 236 2.16 -2.45 21.74
N GLU A 237 3.15 -2.93 22.48
CA GLU A 237 3.60 -4.33 22.45
C GLU A 237 2.52 -5.28 23.00
N GLN A 238 1.92 -4.94 24.14
CA GLN A 238 0.78 -5.69 24.67
C GLN A 238 -0.42 -5.68 23.74
N TYR A 239 -0.66 -4.56 23.05
CA TYR A 239 -1.72 -4.45 22.06
C TYR A 239 -1.51 -5.46 20.93
N ILE A 240 -0.29 -5.49 20.34
CA ILE A 240 0.07 -6.42 19.26
C ILE A 240 -0.08 -7.87 19.71
N LEU A 241 0.47 -8.22 20.88
CA LEU A 241 0.35 -9.59 21.41
C LEU A 241 -1.12 -10.02 21.56
N LYS A 242 -1.95 -9.15 22.12
CA LYS A 242 -3.39 -9.43 22.28
C LYS A 242 -4.10 -9.55 20.93
N TYR A 243 -3.75 -8.70 19.97
CA TYR A 243 -4.33 -8.74 18.64
C TYR A 243 -3.99 -10.07 17.95
N ILE A 244 -2.70 -10.43 17.89
CA ILE A 244 -2.23 -11.65 17.23
C ILE A 244 -2.80 -12.91 17.89
N SER A 245 -2.88 -12.96 19.22
CA SER A 245 -3.46 -14.11 19.93
C SER A 245 -4.94 -14.34 19.60
N GLY A 246 -5.67 -13.29 19.23
CA GLY A 246 -7.08 -13.36 18.81
C GLY A 246 -7.28 -13.64 17.31
N HIS A 247 -6.19 -13.61 16.52
CA HIS A 247 -6.19 -13.75 15.06
C HIS A 247 -5.15 -14.81 14.62
N SER A 248 -5.11 -15.93 15.33
CA SER A 248 -4.20 -17.04 15.03
C SER A 248 -4.49 -17.62 13.65
N GLY A 249 -3.48 -17.73 12.80
CA GLY A 249 -3.60 -18.22 11.43
C GLY A 249 -3.78 -17.14 10.37
N ASP A 250 -4.03 -15.90 10.76
CA ASP A 250 -4.11 -14.77 9.83
C ASP A 250 -2.70 -14.35 9.36
N SER A 251 -2.58 -14.05 8.07
CA SER A 251 -1.37 -13.46 7.51
C SER A 251 -1.38 -11.95 7.71
N GLY A 252 -0.25 -11.38 8.17
CA GLY A 252 -0.20 -9.96 8.47
C GLY A 252 1.16 -9.29 8.37
N ILE A 253 1.16 -7.95 8.28
CA ILE A 253 2.35 -7.12 8.22
C ILE A 253 2.33 -6.11 9.37
N ILE A 254 3.46 -5.95 10.06
CA ILE A 254 3.64 -4.94 11.11
C ILE A 254 4.72 -3.97 10.66
N TYR A 255 4.33 -2.73 10.37
CA TYR A 255 5.25 -1.68 9.95
C TYR A 255 5.82 -0.91 11.14
N CYS A 256 7.13 -0.73 11.16
CA CYS A 256 7.87 0.03 12.16
C CYS A 256 8.70 1.13 11.50
N ALA A 257 8.83 2.30 12.14
CA ALA A 257 9.62 3.40 11.61
C ALA A 257 11.14 3.16 11.66
N THR A 258 11.64 2.32 12.56
CA THR A 258 13.07 2.08 12.76
C THR A 258 13.43 0.61 12.77
N ARG A 259 14.68 0.29 12.35
CA ARG A 259 15.24 -1.08 12.42
C ARG A 259 15.18 -1.65 13.82
N LYS A 260 15.50 -0.85 14.84
CA LYS A 260 15.46 -1.25 16.25
C LYS A 260 14.05 -1.69 16.68
N ASN A 261 13.01 -0.98 16.26
CA ASN A 261 11.64 -1.39 16.56
C ASN A 261 11.26 -2.70 15.85
N VAL A 262 11.75 -2.91 14.62
CA VAL A 262 11.56 -4.18 13.90
C VAL A 262 12.17 -5.33 14.70
N ASP A 263 13.43 -5.19 15.11
CA ASP A 263 14.11 -6.24 15.88
C ASP A 263 13.42 -6.51 17.21
N ASN A 264 13.01 -5.48 17.95
CA ASN A 264 12.33 -5.62 19.24
C ASN A 264 10.99 -6.37 19.11
N ILE A 265 10.15 -5.99 18.14
CA ILE A 265 8.85 -6.64 17.93
C ILE A 265 9.02 -8.05 17.39
N TYR A 266 10.00 -8.29 16.51
CA TYR A 266 10.35 -9.63 16.04
C TYR A 266 10.73 -10.56 17.19
N GLU A 267 11.66 -10.14 18.06
CA GLU A 267 12.08 -10.96 19.20
C GLU A 267 10.94 -11.20 20.21
N LEU A 268 10.10 -10.19 20.43
CA LEU A 268 8.91 -10.31 21.27
C LEU A 268 7.95 -11.39 20.75
N LEU A 269 7.62 -11.36 19.46
CA LEU A 269 6.68 -12.30 18.85
C LEU A 269 7.27 -13.70 18.74
N LYS A 270 8.55 -13.81 18.35
CA LYS A 270 9.28 -15.06 18.29
C LYS A 270 9.35 -15.75 19.66
N GLY A 271 9.62 -14.98 20.73
CA GLY A 271 9.63 -15.47 22.11
C GLY A 271 8.26 -15.97 22.60
N LYS A 272 7.17 -15.64 21.89
CA LYS A 272 5.81 -16.16 22.13
C LYS A 272 5.42 -17.30 21.19
N GLY A 273 6.34 -17.83 20.38
CA GLY A 273 6.10 -18.94 19.47
C GLY A 273 5.31 -18.56 18.21
N VAL A 274 5.21 -17.28 17.89
CA VAL A 274 4.53 -16.82 16.67
C VAL A 274 5.42 -17.07 15.46
N SER A 275 4.85 -17.58 14.34
CA SER A 275 5.55 -17.69 13.06
C SER A 275 5.75 -16.29 12.48
N VAL A 276 6.90 -15.69 12.75
CA VAL A 276 7.21 -14.31 12.42
C VAL A 276 8.55 -14.17 11.72
N GLY A 277 8.62 -13.31 10.72
CA GLY A 277 9.83 -12.88 10.06
C GLY A 277 10.12 -11.40 10.25
N LYS A 278 11.34 -10.96 9.97
CA LYS A 278 11.73 -9.54 9.99
C LYS A 278 12.32 -9.09 8.66
N TYR A 279 12.11 -7.81 8.33
CA TYR A 279 12.63 -7.24 7.09
C TYR A 279 13.00 -5.75 7.25
N HIS A 280 14.25 -5.41 7.00
CA HIS A 280 14.73 -4.02 6.96
C HIS A 280 16.02 -3.89 6.15
N ALA A 281 16.40 -2.67 5.76
CA ALA A 281 17.56 -2.39 4.91
C ALA A 281 18.92 -2.79 5.52
N GLY A 282 18.99 -3.06 6.82
CA GLY A 282 20.22 -3.54 7.48
C GLY A 282 20.50 -5.04 7.30
N MET A 283 19.57 -5.80 6.67
CA MET A 283 19.75 -7.21 6.35
C MET A 283 20.46 -7.36 4.99
N SER A 284 21.16 -8.49 4.79
CA SER A 284 21.74 -8.82 3.48
C SER A 284 20.65 -9.00 2.41
N ALA A 285 21.04 -8.91 1.15
CA ALA A 285 20.10 -9.11 0.03
C ALA A 285 19.50 -10.53 0.04
N GLU A 286 20.32 -11.53 0.41
CA GLU A 286 19.92 -12.94 0.51
C GLU A 286 18.91 -13.18 1.63
N GLU A 287 19.16 -12.61 2.82
CA GLU A 287 18.22 -12.69 3.96
C GLU A 287 16.89 -12.02 3.63
N ARG A 288 16.94 -10.85 2.98
CA ARG A 288 15.73 -10.13 2.57
C ARG A 288 14.92 -10.94 1.57
N LYS A 289 15.58 -11.52 0.55
CA LYS A 289 14.94 -12.37 -0.44
C LYS A 289 14.31 -13.59 0.21
N LYS A 290 15.07 -14.31 1.05
CA LYS A 290 14.56 -15.48 1.77
C LYS A 290 13.32 -15.13 2.60
N MET A 291 13.35 -14.03 3.34
CA MET A 291 12.24 -13.60 4.18
C MET A 291 11.00 -13.23 3.36
N GLN A 292 11.21 -12.56 2.21
CA GLN A 292 10.13 -12.26 1.27
C GLN A 292 9.53 -13.55 0.73
N ASP A 293 10.35 -14.50 0.31
CA ASP A 293 9.92 -15.81 -0.16
C ASP A 293 9.16 -16.55 0.96
N ASP A 294 9.70 -16.63 2.17
CA ASP A 294 9.07 -17.30 3.32
C ASP A 294 7.67 -16.72 3.62
N PHE A 295 7.48 -15.41 3.49
CA PHE A 295 6.18 -14.77 3.67
C PHE A 295 5.23 -15.03 2.50
N VAL A 296 5.72 -14.94 1.27
CA VAL A 296 4.94 -15.14 0.04
C VAL A 296 4.49 -16.59 -0.08
N PHE A 297 5.34 -17.55 0.35
CA PHE A 297 5.05 -18.99 0.32
C PHE A 297 4.29 -19.52 1.55
N ASP A 298 3.81 -18.64 2.43
CA ASP A 298 3.10 -19.01 3.66
C ASP A 298 3.95 -19.82 4.69
N TYR A 299 5.30 -19.80 4.59
CA TYR A 299 6.17 -20.38 5.62
C TYR A 299 6.22 -19.50 6.87
N THR A 300 6.00 -18.21 6.69
CA THR A 300 5.89 -17.22 7.76
C THR A 300 4.56 -16.50 7.62
N SER A 301 3.76 -16.45 8.68
CA SER A 301 2.45 -15.81 8.67
C SER A 301 2.51 -14.30 8.91
N ILE A 302 3.49 -13.82 9.67
CA ILE A 302 3.61 -12.40 10.05
C ILE A 302 5.01 -11.89 9.69
N VAL A 303 5.08 -10.70 9.10
CA VAL A 303 6.34 -9.99 8.89
C VAL A 303 6.35 -8.67 9.65
N VAL A 304 7.42 -8.44 10.41
CA VAL A 304 7.71 -7.14 11.04
C VAL A 304 8.75 -6.42 10.19
N ALA A 305 8.43 -5.23 9.70
CA ALA A 305 9.28 -4.59 8.71
C ALA A 305 9.32 -3.06 8.83
N THR A 306 10.35 -2.46 8.21
CA THR A 306 10.31 -1.04 7.85
C THR A 306 9.59 -0.85 6.51
N ASN A 307 9.38 0.40 6.07
CA ASN A 307 8.84 0.74 4.75
C ASN A 307 9.63 0.12 3.56
N ALA A 308 10.86 -0.35 3.80
CA ALA A 308 11.64 -1.11 2.81
C ALA A 308 10.96 -2.44 2.39
N PHE A 309 10.08 -2.99 3.24
CA PHE A 309 9.25 -4.15 2.93
C PHE A 309 7.93 -3.68 2.37
N GLY A 310 7.86 -3.55 1.10
CA GLY A 310 6.62 -3.00 0.63
C GLY A 310 6.47 -3.03 -0.88
N MET A 311 7.23 -2.25 -1.56
CA MET A 311 7.14 -2.20 -3.01
C MET A 311 7.55 -3.58 -3.59
N GLY A 312 6.63 -4.25 -4.30
CA GLY A 312 6.89 -5.54 -4.93
C GLY A 312 6.29 -6.77 -4.23
N ILE A 313 5.62 -6.62 -3.09
CA ILE A 313 4.94 -7.75 -2.45
C ILE A 313 3.51 -7.82 -2.96
N ASP A 314 3.21 -8.90 -3.69
CA ASP A 314 1.87 -9.16 -4.23
C ASP A 314 1.23 -10.39 -3.58
N LYS A 315 1.21 -10.42 -2.23
CA LYS A 315 0.49 -11.43 -1.46
C LYS A 315 -0.96 -10.99 -1.29
N SER A 316 -1.90 -11.77 -1.82
CA SER A 316 -3.31 -11.39 -1.87
C SER A 316 -4.05 -11.54 -0.55
N ASN A 317 -3.64 -12.51 0.29
CA ASN A 317 -4.35 -12.96 1.49
C ASN A 317 -3.85 -12.34 2.81
N VAL A 318 -3.35 -11.12 2.78
CA VAL A 318 -2.96 -10.37 3.99
C VAL A 318 -4.22 -9.90 4.70
N ARG A 319 -4.47 -10.39 5.93
CA ARG A 319 -5.68 -10.09 6.70
C ARG A 319 -5.56 -8.87 7.60
N PHE A 320 -4.33 -8.48 7.95
CA PHE A 320 -4.13 -7.24 8.70
C PHE A 320 -2.81 -6.55 8.35
N VAL A 321 -2.83 -5.22 8.44
CA VAL A 321 -1.65 -4.37 8.46
C VAL A 321 -1.69 -3.55 9.73
N ILE A 322 -0.65 -3.67 10.57
CA ILE A 322 -0.50 -2.87 11.79
C ILE A 322 0.66 -1.90 11.60
N HIS A 323 0.41 -0.61 11.75
CA HIS A 323 1.44 0.39 11.85
C HIS A 323 1.80 0.60 13.32
N TYR A 324 2.94 0.08 13.75
CA TYR A 324 3.47 0.26 15.10
C TYR A 324 3.86 1.72 15.37
N ASN A 325 4.34 2.42 14.36
CA ASN A 325 4.59 3.84 14.36
C ASN A 325 3.77 4.51 13.24
N MET A 326 3.45 5.78 13.44
CA MET A 326 2.81 6.61 12.41
C MET A 326 3.69 6.69 11.15
N PRO A 327 3.16 6.44 9.94
CA PRO A 327 3.87 6.67 8.68
C PRO A 327 4.20 8.15 8.46
N GLN A 328 5.12 8.43 7.52
CA GLN A 328 5.56 9.80 7.25
C GLN A 328 4.53 10.62 6.44
N SER A 329 3.66 9.95 5.69
CA SER A 329 2.63 10.61 4.87
C SER A 329 1.38 9.75 4.70
N MET A 330 0.30 10.37 4.23
CA MET A 330 -0.96 9.67 3.90
C MET A 330 -0.77 8.70 2.74
N GLU A 331 0.06 9.04 1.78
CA GLU A 331 0.37 8.18 0.63
C GLU A 331 1.10 6.91 1.08
N ASN A 332 2.12 7.04 1.93
CA ASN A 332 2.81 5.88 2.51
C ASN A 332 1.83 5.01 3.30
N TYR A 333 1.01 5.64 4.17
CA TYR A 333 -0.02 4.93 4.92
C TYR A 333 -0.98 4.16 4.01
N TYR A 334 -1.51 4.82 2.98
CA TYR A 334 -2.47 4.22 2.07
C TYR A 334 -1.87 3.07 1.24
N GLN A 335 -0.63 3.23 0.75
CA GLN A 335 0.08 2.16 0.03
C GLN A 335 0.38 0.95 0.92
N GLU A 336 0.82 1.18 2.17
CA GLU A 336 1.13 0.13 3.12
C GLU A 336 -0.13 -0.58 3.61
N ALA A 337 -1.16 0.17 4.01
CA ALA A 337 -2.48 -0.35 4.39
C ALA A 337 -3.15 -1.10 3.23
N GLY A 338 -3.01 -0.59 1.99
CA GLY A 338 -3.56 -1.19 0.78
C GLY A 338 -2.99 -2.56 0.40
N ARG A 339 -1.98 -3.07 1.13
CA ARG A 339 -1.49 -4.45 0.98
C ARG A 339 -2.44 -5.46 1.59
N ALA A 340 -3.26 -5.04 2.56
CA ALA A 340 -4.30 -5.87 3.13
C ALA A 340 -5.44 -6.11 2.13
N GLY A 341 -6.05 -7.28 2.18
CA GLY A 341 -7.28 -7.61 1.47
C GLY A 341 -7.25 -7.42 -0.05
N ARG A 342 -6.15 -7.72 -0.74
CA ARG A 342 -6.08 -7.60 -2.22
C ARG A 342 -6.98 -8.58 -2.96
N ASP A 343 -7.35 -9.67 -2.31
CA ASP A 343 -8.33 -10.65 -2.77
C ASP A 343 -9.78 -10.17 -2.65
N GLY A 344 -10.01 -9.00 -2.04
CA GLY A 344 -11.33 -8.41 -1.80
C GLY A 344 -12.02 -8.92 -0.55
N LEU A 345 -11.37 -9.79 0.24
CA LEU A 345 -11.87 -10.21 1.55
C LEU A 345 -11.54 -9.15 2.62
N ASP A 346 -12.33 -9.14 3.69
CA ASP A 346 -12.18 -8.18 4.78
C ASP A 346 -10.78 -8.24 5.40
N ALA A 347 -10.24 -7.06 5.65
CA ALA A 347 -8.93 -6.92 6.28
C ALA A 347 -8.86 -5.67 7.16
N LYS A 348 -7.99 -5.69 8.16
CA LYS A 348 -7.86 -4.61 9.15
C LYS A 348 -6.58 -3.82 8.96
N CYS A 349 -6.72 -2.49 8.97
CA CYS A 349 -5.63 -1.53 8.91
C CYS A 349 -5.60 -0.75 10.22
N ILE A 350 -4.68 -1.11 11.12
CA ILE A 350 -4.60 -0.58 12.47
C ILE A 350 -3.35 0.29 12.60
N LEU A 351 -3.54 1.54 13.01
CA LEU A 351 -2.44 2.45 13.31
C LEU A 351 -2.35 2.66 14.81
N LEU A 352 -1.21 2.30 15.41
CA LEU A 352 -0.90 2.51 16.81
C LEU A 352 -0.12 3.81 16.97
N PHE A 353 -0.83 4.89 17.27
CA PHE A 353 -0.25 6.22 17.34
C PHE A 353 0.27 6.56 18.74
N SER A 354 1.40 7.26 18.78
CA SER A 354 1.86 8.01 19.95
C SER A 354 2.50 9.33 19.52
N PRO A 355 2.46 10.40 20.36
CA PRO A 355 3.11 11.67 20.04
C PRO A 355 4.62 11.55 19.78
N GLN A 356 5.27 10.50 20.31
CA GLN A 356 6.67 10.18 20.05
C GLN A 356 6.94 9.89 18.56
N ASP A 357 5.93 9.34 17.85
CA ASP A 357 6.07 9.02 16.43
C ASP A 357 6.32 10.27 15.57
N ILE A 358 5.76 11.42 15.97
CA ILE A 358 5.97 12.70 15.29
C ILE A 358 7.44 13.14 15.42
N VAL A 359 8.01 12.99 16.61
CA VAL A 359 9.42 13.31 16.88
C VAL A 359 10.35 12.40 16.08
N ILE A 360 10.06 11.11 16.07
CA ILE A 360 10.83 10.11 15.30
C ILE A 360 10.80 10.45 13.81
N ASN A 361 9.62 10.71 13.26
CA ASN A 361 9.48 11.04 11.84
C ASN A 361 10.13 12.38 11.49
N GLY A 362 10.02 13.40 12.33
CA GLY A 362 10.74 14.67 12.17
C GLY A 362 12.26 14.47 12.09
N PHE A 363 12.80 13.67 13.01
CA PHE A 363 14.22 13.32 13.00
C PHE A 363 14.62 12.56 11.71
N LEU A 364 13.81 11.61 11.24
CA LEU A 364 14.08 10.87 10.01
C LEU A 364 14.05 11.78 8.77
N LEU A 365 13.16 12.77 8.72
CA LEU A 365 13.10 13.75 7.64
C LEU A 365 14.33 14.67 7.63
N ASP A 366 14.78 15.12 8.79
CA ASP A 366 15.96 15.99 8.93
C ASP A 366 17.27 15.29 8.52
N HIS A 367 17.30 13.94 8.59
CA HIS A 367 18.46 13.11 8.23
C HIS A 367 18.28 12.34 6.91
N LYS A 368 17.27 12.71 6.11
CA LYS A 368 17.06 12.12 4.79
C LYS A 368 18.20 12.52 3.85
N GLU A 369 18.88 11.51 3.30
CA GLU A 369 19.90 11.75 2.27
C GLU A 369 19.28 12.34 1.01
N MET A 370 19.72 13.53 0.63
CA MET A 370 19.28 14.27 -0.57
C MET A 370 20.52 14.77 -1.36
N GLN A 371 21.58 13.95 -1.42
CA GLN A 371 22.87 14.37 -1.98
C GLN A 371 22.77 14.71 -3.49
N ASP A 372 21.82 14.09 -4.18
CA ASP A 372 21.64 14.25 -5.63
C ASP A 372 20.79 15.48 -6.03
N LEU A 373 20.30 16.27 -5.06
CA LEU A 373 19.47 17.45 -5.29
C LEU A 373 20.23 18.75 -5.03
N ASP A 374 19.93 19.78 -5.81
CA ASP A 374 20.42 21.14 -5.56
C ASP A 374 19.92 21.69 -4.20
N PRO A 375 20.67 22.59 -3.56
CA PRO A 375 20.29 23.13 -2.23
C PRO A 375 18.90 23.76 -2.18
N ALA A 376 18.46 24.45 -3.24
CA ALA A 376 17.13 25.06 -3.33
C ALA A 376 16.01 23.99 -3.43
N ASP A 377 16.27 22.93 -4.18
CA ASP A 377 15.34 21.80 -4.32
C ASP A 377 15.24 21.01 -3.02
N ARG A 378 16.33 20.87 -2.26
CA ARG A 378 16.31 20.21 -0.93
C ARG A 378 15.37 20.87 0.04
N GLU A 379 15.39 22.21 0.12
CA GLU A 379 14.51 22.94 1.04
C GLU A 379 13.04 22.80 0.62
N THR A 380 12.75 22.89 -0.68
CA THR A 380 11.40 22.69 -1.22
C THR A 380 10.86 21.28 -0.90
N VAL A 381 11.71 20.25 -1.08
CA VAL A 381 11.37 18.86 -0.75
C VAL A 381 11.12 18.71 0.74
N ARG A 382 11.97 19.30 1.58
CA ARG A 382 11.84 19.25 3.04
C ARG A 382 10.55 19.91 3.54
N GLU A 383 10.24 21.12 3.08
CA GLU A 383 8.98 21.81 3.44
C GLU A 383 7.75 20.95 3.07
N ARG A 384 7.77 20.35 1.90
CA ARG A 384 6.70 19.48 1.44
C ARG A 384 6.56 18.24 2.33
N ASP A 385 7.67 17.57 2.65
CA ASP A 385 7.66 16.38 3.49
C ASP A 385 7.16 16.70 4.91
N VAL A 386 7.50 17.88 5.44
CA VAL A 386 6.96 18.40 6.72
C VAL A 386 5.45 18.62 6.63
N ARG A 387 4.93 19.21 5.53
CA ARG A 387 3.48 19.38 5.33
C ARG A 387 2.74 18.05 5.26
N ARG A 388 3.31 17.06 4.58
CA ARG A 388 2.75 15.68 4.52
C ARG A 388 2.70 15.04 5.90
N LEU A 389 3.77 15.18 6.68
CA LEU A 389 3.81 14.68 8.06
C LEU A 389 2.72 15.32 8.92
N GLN A 390 2.48 16.62 8.77
CA GLN A 390 1.40 17.34 9.48
C GLN A 390 0.01 16.81 9.09
N VAL A 391 -0.22 16.49 7.81
CA VAL A 391 -1.49 15.88 7.38
C VAL A 391 -1.69 14.52 8.00
N MET A 392 -0.64 13.68 8.02
CA MET A 392 -0.68 12.37 8.66
C MET A 392 -0.90 12.47 10.18
N GLU A 393 -0.30 13.46 10.83
CA GLU A 393 -0.55 13.76 12.23
C GLU A 393 -2.03 14.10 12.48
N ARG A 394 -2.63 14.96 11.65
CA ARG A 394 -4.06 15.30 11.73
C ARG A 394 -4.95 14.07 11.57
N TYR A 395 -4.62 13.18 10.66
CA TYR A 395 -5.33 11.90 10.52
C TYR A 395 -5.32 11.08 11.83
N CYS A 396 -4.20 11.06 12.54
CA CYS A 396 -4.09 10.34 13.82
C CYS A 396 -4.90 10.98 14.96
N TYR A 397 -5.25 12.25 14.82
CA TYR A 397 -6.03 12.98 15.83
C TYR A 397 -7.50 13.16 15.47
N THR A 398 -7.86 13.01 14.20
CA THR A 398 -9.25 13.26 13.76
C THR A 398 -10.27 12.39 14.48
N THR A 399 -11.44 12.96 14.72
CA THR A 399 -12.66 12.25 15.17
C THR A 399 -13.67 12.07 14.03
N GLU A 400 -13.34 12.56 12.81
CA GLU A 400 -14.13 12.33 11.62
C GLU A 400 -13.97 10.88 11.15
N CYS A 401 -14.80 10.48 10.18
CA CYS A 401 -14.68 9.20 9.51
C CYS A 401 -13.26 9.03 8.92
N LEU A 402 -12.52 8.00 9.37
CA LEU A 402 -11.16 7.75 8.94
C LEU A 402 -11.07 7.47 7.44
N ARG A 403 -12.02 6.72 6.88
CA ARG A 403 -12.11 6.43 5.46
C ARG A 403 -12.33 7.70 4.64
N ASN A 404 -13.30 8.54 5.05
CA ASN A 404 -13.58 9.79 4.36
C ASN A 404 -12.41 10.77 4.42
N TYR A 405 -11.63 10.76 5.49
CA TYR A 405 -10.41 11.57 5.58
C TYR A 405 -9.40 11.18 4.51
N ILE A 406 -9.19 9.86 4.29
CA ILE A 406 -8.32 9.33 3.24
C ILE A 406 -8.85 9.73 1.86
N LEU A 407 -10.14 9.52 1.61
CA LEU A 407 -10.78 9.83 0.32
C LEU A 407 -10.67 11.32 -0.02
N LYS A 408 -10.97 12.21 0.94
CA LYS A 408 -10.82 13.66 0.79
C LYS A 408 -9.38 14.07 0.48
N TYR A 409 -8.40 13.41 1.10
CA TYR A 409 -6.99 13.68 0.84
C TYR A 409 -6.61 13.43 -0.62
N PHE A 410 -7.16 12.40 -1.23
CA PHE A 410 -6.93 12.06 -2.65
C PHE A 410 -7.88 12.78 -3.63
N GLY A 411 -8.72 13.70 -3.13
CA GLY A 411 -9.59 14.55 -3.95
C GLY A 411 -10.99 14.01 -4.18
N GLU A 412 -11.43 12.99 -3.42
CA GLU A 412 -12.82 12.54 -3.45
C GLU A 412 -13.67 13.28 -2.41
N ASN A 413 -14.96 13.42 -2.71
CA ASN A 413 -15.93 14.07 -1.83
C ASN A 413 -17.03 13.10 -1.38
N PRO A 414 -16.75 12.21 -0.43
CA PRO A 414 -17.74 11.30 0.10
C PRO A 414 -18.87 12.07 0.84
N GLU A 415 -20.12 11.80 0.48
CA GLU A 415 -21.27 12.50 1.05
C GLU A 415 -21.58 12.10 2.49
N LYS A 416 -21.30 10.85 2.85
CA LYS A 416 -21.66 10.27 4.16
C LYS A 416 -20.47 9.55 4.80
N PRO A 417 -20.43 9.49 6.15
CA PRO A 417 -19.48 8.62 6.85
C PRO A 417 -19.65 7.15 6.45
N CYS A 418 -18.54 6.40 6.43
CA CYS A 418 -18.53 5.01 5.96
C CYS A 418 -19.28 4.03 6.87
N GLN A 419 -19.59 4.41 8.12
CA GLN A 419 -20.21 3.59 9.16
C GLN A 419 -19.41 2.32 9.55
N ASP A 420 -18.26 2.10 8.93
CA ASP A 420 -17.39 0.93 9.10
C ASP A 420 -15.91 1.34 9.20
N CYS A 421 -15.58 2.16 10.18
CA CYS A 421 -14.19 2.45 10.59
C CYS A 421 -14.15 2.70 12.09
N GLY A 422 -12.97 2.68 12.69
CA GLY A 422 -12.79 2.83 14.12
C GLY A 422 -13.45 4.07 14.70
N ASN A 423 -13.50 5.19 13.98
CA ASN A 423 -14.16 6.41 14.45
C ASN A 423 -15.68 6.37 14.25
N CYS A 424 -16.18 5.77 13.18
CA CYS A 424 -17.63 5.63 12.97
C CYS A 424 -18.30 4.69 13.98
N LEU A 425 -17.59 3.66 14.41
CA LEU A 425 -18.08 2.70 15.40
C LEU A 425 -17.84 3.13 16.86
N ARG A 426 -17.09 4.22 17.06
CA ARG A 426 -16.78 4.75 18.39
C ARG A 426 -17.84 5.78 18.78
N GLU A 427 -18.37 5.65 19.98
CA GLU A 427 -19.24 6.67 20.56
C GLU A 427 -18.39 7.86 21.05
N PHE A 428 -18.76 9.06 20.61
CA PHE A 428 -18.17 10.31 21.05
C PHE A 428 -19.21 11.17 21.75
N GLU A 429 -18.83 11.72 22.89
CA GLU A 429 -19.57 12.81 23.52
C GLU A 429 -19.00 14.14 23.02
N THR A 430 -19.87 15.07 22.69
CA THR A 430 -19.48 16.40 22.23
C THR A 430 -19.57 17.38 23.41
N LEU A 431 -18.46 18.03 23.73
CA LEU A 431 -18.39 19.06 24.76
C LEU A 431 -18.14 20.43 24.13
N ASP A 432 -18.88 21.42 24.54
CA ASP A 432 -18.56 22.82 24.25
C ASP A 432 -17.38 23.25 25.12
N MET A 433 -16.27 23.57 24.48
CA MET A 433 -15.05 24.04 25.13
C MET A 433 -14.62 25.43 24.65
N THR A 434 -15.56 26.23 24.15
CA THR A 434 -15.30 27.55 23.56
C THR A 434 -14.53 28.49 24.52
N GLU A 435 -14.96 28.57 25.78
CA GLU A 435 -14.28 29.41 26.76
C GLU A 435 -12.88 28.87 27.14
N ALA A 436 -12.73 27.56 27.20
CA ALA A 436 -11.43 26.93 27.41
C ALA A 436 -10.50 27.17 26.20
N ALA A 437 -11.03 27.14 24.98
CA ALA A 437 -10.33 27.42 23.74
C ALA A 437 -9.72 28.86 23.74
N LYS A 438 -10.53 29.84 24.09
CA LYS A 438 -10.07 31.23 24.22
C LYS A 438 -8.92 31.39 25.25
N LYS A 439 -9.01 30.67 26.37
CA LYS A 439 -7.95 30.70 27.42
C LYS A 439 -6.67 30.01 26.93
N VAL A 440 -6.75 28.91 26.22
CA VAL A 440 -5.59 28.23 25.63
C VAL A 440 -4.93 29.11 24.57
N ILE A 441 -5.71 29.73 23.68
CA ILE A 441 -5.20 30.64 22.65
C ILE A 441 -4.46 31.85 23.30
N ASN A 442 -5.02 32.43 24.37
CA ASN A 442 -4.36 33.50 25.12
C ASN A 442 -3.03 33.02 25.72
N CYS A 443 -2.96 31.78 26.22
CA CYS A 443 -1.71 31.23 26.73
C CYS A 443 -0.65 31.10 25.61
N VAL A 444 -1.04 30.62 24.42
CA VAL A 444 -0.12 30.53 23.27
C VAL A 444 0.34 31.94 22.82
N TYR A 445 -0.54 32.94 22.90
CA TYR A 445 -0.19 34.33 22.62
C TYR A 445 0.85 34.86 23.62
N GLU A 446 0.64 34.67 24.92
CA GLU A 446 1.59 35.06 25.98
C GLU A 446 2.93 34.33 25.84
N ALA A 447 2.89 33.07 25.47
CA ALA A 447 4.06 32.22 25.21
C ALA A 447 4.84 32.62 23.94
N LYS A 448 4.30 33.56 23.12
CA LYS A 448 4.90 34.05 21.86
C LYS A 448 5.29 32.92 20.90
N GLY A 449 4.54 31.79 20.89
CA GLY A 449 4.81 30.66 20.05
C GLY A 449 6.14 29.93 20.31
N ARG A 450 6.66 29.96 21.53
CA ARG A 450 7.97 29.40 21.91
C ARG A 450 7.90 28.00 22.49
N TYR A 451 6.73 27.52 22.89
CA TYR A 451 6.59 26.27 23.63
C TYR A 451 5.62 25.31 22.99
N GLY A 452 5.87 24.02 23.19
CA GLY A 452 5.03 22.93 22.68
C GLY A 452 3.80 22.66 23.56
N ARG A 453 2.97 21.73 23.09
CA ARG A 453 1.66 21.38 23.68
C ARG A 453 1.72 21.13 25.17
N GLN A 454 2.70 20.36 25.66
CA GLN A 454 2.77 19.97 27.06
C GLN A 454 2.98 21.18 27.99
N ILE A 455 3.85 22.11 27.60
CA ILE A 455 4.10 23.34 28.39
C ILE A 455 2.83 24.18 28.42
N ILE A 456 2.11 24.35 27.32
CA ILE A 456 0.85 25.11 27.30
C ILE A 456 -0.20 24.44 28.18
N ILE A 457 -0.37 23.10 28.09
CA ILE A 457 -1.30 22.33 28.94
C ILE A 457 -0.93 22.54 30.42
N ASP A 458 0.33 22.35 30.78
CA ASP A 458 0.78 22.47 32.17
C ASP A 458 0.62 23.90 32.70
N THR A 459 0.83 24.91 31.85
CA THR A 459 0.63 26.32 32.21
C THR A 459 -0.84 26.60 32.50
N VAL A 460 -1.77 26.28 31.58
CA VAL A 460 -3.19 26.58 31.80
C VAL A 460 -3.79 25.74 32.93
N ALA A 461 -3.27 24.54 33.16
CA ALA A 461 -3.68 23.66 34.28
C ALA A 461 -3.08 24.11 35.63
N GLY A 462 -2.14 25.02 35.66
CA GLY A 462 -1.49 25.49 36.89
C GLY A 462 -0.56 24.44 37.51
N ALA A 463 0.14 23.65 36.67
CA ALA A 463 1.06 22.63 37.16
C ALA A 463 2.28 23.24 37.84
N LYS A 464 2.65 22.71 38.99
CA LYS A 464 3.86 23.12 39.74
C LYS A 464 5.04 22.30 39.29
N THR A 465 5.75 22.72 38.24
CA THR A 465 6.95 22.05 37.70
C THR A 465 8.13 23.01 37.65
N ALA A 466 9.34 22.54 37.96
CA ALA A 466 10.56 23.33 37.89
C ALA A 466 10.74 23.97 36.49
N ARG A 467 10.29 23.27 35.42
CA ARG A 467 10.38 23.80 34.06
C ARG A 467 9.52 25.03 33.83
N LEU A 468 8.32 25.11 34.41
CA LEU A 468 7.44 26.29 34.28
C LEU A 468 7.98 27.48 35.09
N GLU A 469 8.64 27.22 36.21
CA GLU A 469 9.33 28.25 37.00
C GLU A 469 10.53 28.80 36.23
N GLU A 470 11.38 27.94 35.70
CA GLU A 470 12.57 28.30 34.90
C GLU A 470 12.22 29.20 33.70
N ILE A 471 11.18 28.85 32.95
CA ILE A 471 10.76 29.64 31.77
C ILE A 471 9.87 30.83 32.12
N GLY A 472 9.54 31.00 33.38
CA GLY A 472 8.71 32.14 33.87
C GLY A 472 7.22 32.01 33.53
N ALA A 473 6.75 30.82 33.08
CA ALA A 473 5.35 30.61 32.70
C ALA A 473 4.36 30.74 33.87
N VAL A 474 4.83 30.56 35.09
CA VAL A 474 4.04 30.80 36.32
C VAL A 474 3.59 32.26 36.47
N ARG A 475 4.21 33.21 35.74
CA ARG A 475 3.87 34.63 35.73
C ARG A 475 2.88 35.02 34.64
N TYR A 476 2.50 34.08 33.77
CA TYR A 476 1.52 34.33 32.71
C TYR A 476 0.13 34.57 33.33
N LYS A 477 -0.65 35.47 32.75
CA LYS A 477 -2.06 35.65 33.12
C LYS A 477 -2.87 34.41 32.91
N SER A 478 -2.43 33.59 31.96
CA SER A 478 -3.04 32.29 31.62
C SER A 478 -2.62 31.13 32.54
N TYR A 479 -1.75 31.35 33.54
CA TYR A 479 -1.34 30.30 34.45
C TYR A 479 -2.49 29.91 35.39
N GLY A 480 -2.84 28.61 35.38
CA GLY A 480 -3.86 28.02 36.23
C GLY A 480 -5.30 28.41 35.89
N VAL A 481 -5.56 29.11 34.77
CA VAL A 481 -6.92 29.55 34.38
C VAL A 481 -7.88 28.38 34.07
N LEU A 482 -7.33 27.19 33.85
CA LEU A 482 -8.05 25.91 33.64
C LEU A 482 -7.64 24.87 34.70
N ALA A 483 -7.27 25.32 35.89
CA ALA A 483 -6.97 24.43 37.01
C ALA A 483 -8.14 23.52 37.31
N GLY A 484 -7.86 22.21 37.53
CA GLY A 484 -8.89 21.21 37.74
C GLY A 484 -9.46 20.58 36.46
N THR A 485 -9.15 21.13 35.27
CA THR A 485 -9.54 20.51 34.01
C THR A 485 -8.62 19.31 33.71
N ASN A 486 -9.20 18.18 33.28
CA ASN A 486 -8.45 17.00 32.91
C ASN A 486 -7.45 17.32 31.78
N LYS A 487 -6.17 16.98 31.97
CA LYS A 487 -5.11 17.26 30.98
C LYS A 487 -5.34 16.54 29.64
N ASN A 488 -6.00 15.39 29.63
CA ASN A 488 -6.35 14.71 28.38
C ASN A 488 -7.39 15.54 27.60
N LEU A 489 -8.35 16.13 28.31
CA LEU A 489 -9.34 17.02 27.70
C LEU A 489 -8.69 18.29 27.13
N LEU A 490 -7.73 18.87 27.84
CA LEU A 490 -6.94 20.02 27.33
C LEU A 490 -6.11 19.63 26.11
N ARG A 491 -5.60 18.41 26.09
CA ARG A 491 -4.86 17.89 24.91
C ARG A 491 -5.79 17.78 23.71
N ARG A 492 -6.99 17.21 23.90
CA ARG A 492 -8.01 17.12 22.84
C ARG A 492 -8.44 18.50 22.35
N LEU A 493 -8.60 19.45 23.25
CA LEU A 493 -8.91 20.82 22.87
C LEU A 493 -7.82 21.44 21.99
N ILE A 494 -6.55 21.30 22.35
CA ILE A 494 -5.45 21.82 21.54
C ILE A 494 -5.41 21.12 20.17
N GLU A 495 -5.65 19.80 20.12
CA GLU A 495 -5.76 19.04 18.87
C GLU A 495 -6.87 19.60 17.98
N GLN A 496 -8.04 19.87 18.55
CA GLN A 496 -9.17 20.47 17.84
C GLN A 496 -8.85 21.88 17.32
N LEU A 497 -8.22 22.72 18.14
CA LEU A 497 -7.79 24.06 17.72
C LEU A 497 -6.78 24.04 16.57
N VAL A 498 -5.94 23.00 16.51
CA VAL A 498 -5.01 22.79 15.39
C VAL A 498 -5.75 22.32 14.14
N LEU A 499 -6.73 21.41 14.30
CA LEU A 499 -7.57 20.94 13.18
C LEU A 499 -8.38 22.07 12.55
N GLU A 500 -8.96 22.95 13.37
CA GLU A 500 -9.75 24.11 12.92
C GLU A 500 -8.89 25.27 12.42
N GLY A 501 -7.55 25.17 12.55
CA GLY A 501 -6.62 26.20 12.07
C GLY A 501 -6.42 27.39 12.99
N TYR A 502 -7.03 27.42 14.19
CA TYR A 502 -6.81 28.47 15.19
C TYR A 502 -5.41 28.42 15.80
N LEU A 503 -4.82 27.22 15.86
CA LEU A 503 -3.42 27.01 16.22
C LEU A 503 -2.68 26.30 15.08
N ARG A 504 -1.37 26.50 15.01
CA ARG A 504 -0.47 25.81 14.07
C ARG A 504 0.69 25.19 14.84
N VAL A 505 1.13 24.04 14.41
CA VAL A 505 2.35 23.41 14.91
C VAL A 505 3.52 23.91 14.05
N GLY A 506 4.44 24.63 14.63
CA GLY A 506 5.68 25.09 13.99
C GLY A 506 6.83 24.12 14.21
N ASP A 507 8.03 24.54 13.79
CA ASP A 507 9.26 23.78 13.99
C ASP A 507 9.45 23.42 15.47
N TYR A 508 10.12 22.29 15.73
CA TYR A 508 10.32 21.77 17.09
C TYR A 508 9.03 21.55 17.90
N GLN A 509 7.90 21.32 17.21
CA GLN A 509 6.58 21.06 17.82
C GLN A 509 6.05 22.19 18.72
N VAL A 510 6.48 23.42 18.47
CA VAL A 510 5.96 24.60 19.19
C VAL A 510 4.57 24.98 18.67
N LEU A 511 3.70 25.44 19.55
CA LEU A 511 2.38 25.95 19.18
C LEU A 511 2.47 27.43 18.83
N LYS A 512 2.01 27.78 17.63
CA LYS A 512 1.88 29.15 17.13
C LYS A 512 0.41 29.49 16.90
N LEU A 513 0.07 30.75 16.93
CA LEU A 513 -1.26 31.21 16.55
C LEU A 513 -1.49 30.97 15.04
N GLY A 514 -2.68 30.49 14.71
CA GLY A 514 -3.22 30.43 13.37
C GLY A 514 -4.16 31.60 13.08
N ASP A 515 -5.17 31.37 12.27
CA ASP A 515 -6.21 32.36 12.01
C ASP A 515 -7.29 32.28 13.11
N ILE A 516 -7.26 33.23 14.03
CA ILE A 516 -8.18 33.33 15.15
C ILE A 516 -9.35 34.29 14.87
N SER A 517 -9.48 34.81 13.65
CA SER A 517 -10.53 35.79 13.28
C SER A 517 -11.94 35.25 13.54
N GLY A 518 -12.16 33.95 13.24
CA GLY A 518 -13.43 33.27 13.47
C GLY A 518 -13.87 33.27 14.95
N LEU A 519 -12.94 33.15 15.90
CA LEU A 519 -13.26 33.09 17.33
C LEU A 519 -13.58 34.47 17.95
N LYS A 520 -13.41 35.58 17.22
CA LYS A 520 -13.86 36.90 17.63
C LYS A 520 -15.36 37.10 17.48
N ASN A 521 -16.03 36.26 16.70
CA ASN A 521 -17.47 36.24 16.60
C ASN A 521 -18.06 35.71 17.93
N PRO A 522 -19.03 36.43 18.57
CA PRO A 522 -19.71 35.96 19.77
C PRO A 522 -20.41 34.62 19.63
N GLU A 523 -20.84 34.25 18.42
CA GLU A 523 -21.51 33.01 18.10
C GLU A 523 -20.56 31.82 17.79
N ALA A 524 -19.25 32.08 17.75
CA ALA A 524 -18.26 31.06 17.48
C ALA A 524 -18.23 30.03 18.62
N SER A 525 -18.32 28.79 18.27
CA SER A 525 -18.30 27.66 19.21
C SER A 525 -17.19 26.67 18.82
N VAL A 526 -16.48 26.18 19.83
CA VAL A 526 -15.45 25.15 19.68
C VAL A 526 -15.95 23.89 20.39
N PHE A 527 -16.32 22.90 19.60
CA PHE A 527 -16.78 21.61 20.11
C PHE A 527 -15.67 20.56 20.05
N VAL A 528 -15.49 19.86 21.15
CA VAL A 528 -14.51 18.79 21.26
C VAL A 528 -15.23 17.45 21.42
N LYS A 529 -14.96 16.52 20.53
CA LYS A 529 -15.42 15.14 20.65
C LYS A 529 -14.48 14.34 21.54
N ILE A 530 -15.01 13.74 22.56
CA ILE A 530 -14.28 12.94 23.55
C ILE A 530 -14.87 11.55 23.67
N THR A 531 -14.04 10.61 24.11
CA THR A 531 -14.46 9.27 24.50
C THR A 531 -14.47 9.13 26.03
N ASP A 532 -15.08 8.07 26.56
CA ASP A 532 -15.01 7.77 27.98
C ASP A 532 -13.57 7.61 28.51
N GLU A 533 -12.63 7.21 27.64
CA GLU A 533 -11.21 7.15 27.97
C GLU A 533 -10.60 8.53 28.24
N ASP A 534 -11.07 9.57 27.54
CA ASP A 534 -10.60 10.95 27.71
C ASP A 534 -11.10 11.55 29.05
N LYS A 535 -12.17 11.01 29.63
CA LYS A 535 -12.74 11.45 30.92
C LYS A 535 -12.01 10.86 32.14
N GLN A 536 -11.33 9.72 31.99
CA GLN A 536 -10.72 9.03 33.13
C GLN A 536 -9.31 9.55 33.44
N PRO A 537 -8.99 9.81 34.72
CA PRO A 537 -7.60 9.92 35.14
C PRO A 537 -6.97 8.54 34.97
N GLU A 538 -5.76 8.50 34.40
CA GLU A 538 -4.97 7.33 34.01
C GLU A 538 -5.12 6.08 34.89
N LYS A 539 -6.12 5.24 34.69
CA LYS A 539 -6.20 3.86 35.21
C LYS A 539 -6.90 2.91 34.22
N THR A 540 -6.31 1.73 34.14
CA THR A 540 -6.63 0.57 33.30
C THR A 540 -8.12 0.19 33.23
N ALA A 541 -8.63 -0.08 32.02
CA ALA A 541 -9.85 -0.85 31.84
C ALA A 541 -9.73 -1.85 30.69
N LYS A 542 -10.16 -3.08 30.99
CA LYS A 542 -10.37 -4.20 30.07
C LYS A 542 -11.76 -4.07 29.47
N THR A 543 -11.91 -4.20 28.16
CA THR A 543 -13.21 -4.57 27.60
C THR A 543 -13.05 -5.46 26.37
N LYS A 544 -13.74 -6.59 26.41
CA LYS A 544 -13.90 -7.56 25.33
C LYS A 544 -15.04 -7.11 24.43
N LYS A 545 -14.85 -7.08 23.10
CA LYS A 545 -15.92 -7.36 22.13
C LYS A 545 -15.35 -8.20 21.00
N LYS A 546 -16.07 -9.26 20.66
CA LYS A 546 -15.76 -10.22 19.58
C LYS A 546 -15.96 -9.54 18.23
N ALA A 547 -14.98 -9.69 17.35
CA ALA A 547 -15.11 -9.40 15.93
C ALA A 547 -15.84 -10.55 15.23
N LYS A 548 -16.80 -10.23 14.38
CA LYS A 548 -17.38 -11.14 13.40
C LYS A 548 -16.42 -11.24 12.23
N SER A 549 -15.93 -12.41 11.95
CA SER A 549 -15.16 -12.71 10.74
C SER A 549 -15.78 -13.95 10.08
N VAL A 550 -15.91 -13.86 8.74
CA VAL A 550 -16.21 -14.94 7.80
C VAL A 550 -17.57 -15.63 8.03
N GLU A 551 -18.64 -15.00 7.61
CA GLU A 551 -19.99 -15.60 7.51
C GLU A 551 -20.43 -15.79 6.04
N THR A 552 -19.62 -16.42 5.18
CA THR A 552 -20.05 -16.78 3.82
C THR A 552 -19.94 -18.27 3.48
N LEU A 553 -19.32 -19.07 4.33
CA LEU A 553 -19.27 -20.51 4.15
C LEU A 553 -20.02 -21.22 5.27
N THR A 554 -20.81 -22.23 4.91
CA THR A 554 -21.35 -23.21 5.88
C THR A 554 -20.19 -23.91 6.59
N SER A 555 -20.42 -24.51 7.76
CA SER A 555 -19.37 -25.24 8.49
C SER A 555 -18.73 -26.36 7.65
N SER A 556 -19.44 -26.93 6.68
CA SER A 556 -18.91 -27.90 5.72
C SER A 556 -18.08 -27.24 4.63
N GLY A 557 -18.50 -26.10 4.08
CA GLY A 557 -17.71 -25.35 3.10
C GLY A 557 -16.36 -24.88 3.63
N TYR A 558 -16.28 -24.53 4.92
CA TYR A 558 -15.01 -24.17 5.56
C TYR A 558 -14.02 -25.35 5.64
N LYS A 559 -14.50 -26.57 5.92
CA LYS A 559 -13.64 -27.76 5.93
C LYS A 559 -13.06 -28.08 4.54
N LEU A 560 -13.86 -27.93 3.49
CA LEU A 560 -13.39 -28.09 2.12
C LEU A 560 -12.35 -27.02 1.75
N PHE A 561 -12.62 -25.76 2.08
CA PHE A 561 -11.68 -24.66 1.86
C PHE A 561 -10.30 -24.94 2.47
N GLU A 562 -10.24 -25.42 3.72
CA GLU A 562 -8.97 -25.76 4.37
C GLU A 562 -8.24 -26.93 3.67
N ARG A 563 -8.96 -27.93 3.13
CA ARG A 563 -8.35 -29.02 2.32
C ARG A 563 -7.76 -28.48 1.01
N LEU A 564 -8.51 -27.63 0.30
CA LEU A 564 -8.05 -27.00 -0.94
C LEU A 564 -6.84 -26.09 -0.69
N LYS A 565 -6.83 -25.37 0.43
CA LYS A 565 -5.70 -24.53 0.86
C LYS A 565 -4.45 -25.39 1.12
N LYS A 566 -4.61 -26.55 1.75
CA LYS A 566 -3.51 -27.50 1.99
C LYS A 566 -2.95 -28.06 0.67
N LEU A 567 -3.81 -28.53 -0.23
CA LEU A 567 -3.40 -28.99 -1.56
C LEU A 567 -2.66 -27.91 -2.34
N ARG A 568 -3.19 -26.66 -2.33
CA ARG A 568 -2.52 -25.54 -2.97
C ARG A 568 -1.11 -25.33 -2.43
N LEU A 569 -0.92 -25.44 -1.12
CA LEU A 569 0.38 -25.27 -0.49
C LEU A 569 1.35 -26.41 -0.88
N GLU A 570 0.87 -27.64 -1.02
CA GLU A 570 1.64 -28.78 -1.50
C GLU A 570 2.12 -28.56 -2.94
N ILE A 571 1.20 -28.19 -3.84
CA ILE A 571 1.53 -27.89 -5.25
C ILE A 571 2.51 -26.71 -5.34
N ALA A 572 2.30 -25.67 -4.53
CA ALA A 572 3.17 -24.50 -4.49
C ALA A 572 4.62 -24.86 -4.11
N ARG A 573 4.79 -25.81 -3.19
CA ARG A 573 6.11 -26.34 -2.81
C ARG A 573 6.74 -27.19 -3.93
N GLU A 574 5.96 -28.06 -4.57
CA GLU A 574 6.41 -28.88 -5.69
C GLU A 574 6.93 -28.01 -6.85
N GLU A 575 6.18 -26.97 -7.19
CA GLU A 575 6.47 -26.07 -8.32
C GLU A 575 7.40 -24.91 -7.95
N SER A 576 7.80 -24.79 -6.68
CA SER A 576 8.62 -23.65 -6.17
C SER A 576 8.02 -22.29 -6.54
N MET A 577 6.71 -22.12 -6.33
CA MET A 577 5.99 -20.88 -6.63
C MET A 577 5.07 -20.44 -5.49
N PRO A 578 4.73 -19.15 -5.41
CA PRO A 578 3.79 -18.63 -4.42
C PRO A 578 2.40 -19.26 -4.53
N PRO A 579 1.78 -19.69 -3.41
CA PRO A 579 0.48 -20.36 -3.40
C PRO A 579 -0.63 -19.58 -4.12
N TYR A 580 -0.66 -18.27 -4.01
CA TYR A 580 -1.68 -17.40 -4.63
C TYR A 580 -1.56 -17.34 -6.16
N ILE A 581 -0.41 -17.68 -6.75
CA ILE A 581 -0.22 -17.78 -8.20
C ILE A 581 -1.00 -18.98 -8.75
N ILE A 582 -1.07 -20.08 -8.01
CA ILE A 582 -1.87 -21.25 -8.36
C ILE A 582 -3.34 -20.84 -8.36
N PHE A 583 -3.91 -20.59 -7.19
CA PHE A 583 -5.25 -20.04 -7.02
C PHE A 583 -5.31 -19.10 -5.82
N SER A 584 -6.05 -17.99 -5.94
CA SER A 584 -6.28 -17.05 -4.82
C SER A 584 -7.20 -17.67 -3.76
N ASP A 585 -7.20 -17.13 -2.55
CA ASP A 585 -8.14 -17.55 -1.51
C ASP A 585 -9.58 -17.37 -1.95
N LYS A 586 -9.89 -16.28 -2.68
CA LYS A 586 -11.21 -16.04 -3.27
C LYS A 586 -11.60 -17.16 -4.26
N THR A 587 -10.67 -17.62 -5.08
CA THR A 587 -10.88 -18.75 -6.00
C THR A 587 -11.17 -20.04 -5.22
N LEU A 588 -10.43 -20.32 -4.14
CA LEU A 588 -10.66 -21.50 -3.31
C LEU A 588 -12.00 -21.44 -2.56
N ILE A 589 -12.43 -20.25 -2.13
CA ILE A 589 -13.74 -20.02 -1.52
C ILE A 589 -14.86 -20.29 -2.55
N ASP A 590 -14.71 -19.81 -3.78
CA ASP A 590 -15.67 -20.05 -4.86
C ASP A 590 -15.72 -21.53 -5.24
N MET A 591 -14.56 -22.24 -5.28
CA MET A 591 -14.51 -23.70 -5.42
C MET A 591 -15.25 -24.42 -4.28
N ALA A 592 -15.04 -24.00 -3.04
CA ALA A 592 -15.68 -24.61 -1.87
C ALA A 592 -17.20 -24.36 -1.82
N ALA A 593 -17.65 -23.24 -2.37
CA ALA A 593 -19.07 -22.89 -2.45
C ALA A 593 -19.77 -23.62 -3.61
N LYS A 594 -19.16 -23.68 -4.80
CA LYS A 594 -19.72 -24.29 -6.00
C LYS A 594 -19.53 -25.81 -6.05
N MET A 595 -18.48 -26.32 -5.42
CA MET A 595 -18.09 -27.74 -5.42
C MET A 595 -18.13 -28.34 -6.83
N PRO A 596 -17.36 -27.83 -7.81
CA PRO A 596 -17.39 -28.30 -9.20
C PRO A 596 -17.07 -29.79 -9.30
N ALA A 597 -17.77 -30.53 -10.20
CA ALA A 597 -17.60 -31.93 -10.43
C ALA A 597 -16.95 -32.26 -11.78
N SER A 598 -16.79 -31.27 -12.64
CA SER A 598 -16.29 -31.43 -13.99
C SER A 598 -15.41 -30.28 -14.43
N LYS A 599 -14.61 -30.50 -15.50
CA LYS A 599 -13.81 -29.42 -16.11
C LYS A 599 -14.63 -28.19 -16.49
N PRO A 600 -15.79 -28.29 -17.14
CA PRO A 600 -16.62 -27.13 -17.45
C PRO A 600 -17.02 -26.34 -16.19
N GLU A 601 -17.48 -27.04 -15.16
CA GLU A 601 -17.87 -26.40 -13.89
C GLU A 601 -16.66 -25.77 -13.17
N MET A 602 -15.47 -26.36 -13.30
CA MET A 602 -14.24 -25.79 -12.73
C MET A 602 -13.81 -24.53 -13.47
N LEU A 603 -14.02 -24.45 -14.78
CA LEU A 603 -13.75 -23.24 -15.57
C LEU A 603 -14.75 -22.10 -15.31
N ASP A 604 -15.91 -22.42 -14.70
CA ASP A 604 -16.88 -21.42 -14.21
C ASP A 604 -16.52 -20.85 -12.81
N VAL A 605 -15.49 -21.40 -12.17
CA VAL A 605 -14.97 -20.85 -10.92
C VAL A 605 -14.13 -19.61 -11.23
N SER A 606 -14.42 -18.51 -10.52
CA SER A 606 -13.70 -17.25 -10.72
C SER A 606 -12.20 -17.39 -10.46
N GLY A 607 -11.38 -17.02 -11.44
CA GLY A 607 -9.92 -17.11 -11.37
C GLY A 607 -9.31 -18.44 -11.83
N VAL A 608 -10.12 -19.34 -12.42
CA VAL A 608 -9.67 -20.59 -13.06
C VAL A 608 -9.69 -20.41 -14.57
N GLY A 609 -8.54 -20.15 -15.17
CA GLY A 609 -8.36 -20.13 -16.63
C GLY A 609 -7.92 -21.49 -17.17
N GLU A 610 -8.04 -21.70 -18.49
CA GLU A 610 -7.72 -22.97 -19.14
C GLU A 610 -6.29 -23.46 -18.85
N ASN A 611 -5.30 -22.57 -18.88
CA ASN A 611 -3.90 -22.92 -18.61
C ASN A 611 -3.70 -23.38 -17.15
N LYS A 612 -4.33 -22.72 -16.20
CA LYS A 612 -4.27 -23.12 -14.78
C LYS A 612 -5.05 -24.40 -14.52
N PHE A 613 -6.18 -24.59 -15.21
CA PHE A 613 -6.91 -25.85 -15.13
C PHE A 613 -6.07 -27.01 -15.67
N ALA A 614 -5.46 -26.87 -16.84
CA ALA A 614 -4.62 -27.90 -17.45
C ALA A 614 -3.45 -28.35 -16.56
N LYS A 615 -2.90 -27.42 -15.74
CA LYS A 615 -1.79 -27.73 -14.83
C LYS A 615 -2.25 -28.28 -13.48
N TYR A 616 -3.31 -27.72 -12.90
CA TYR A 616 -3.65 -27.97 -11.51
C TYR A 616 -5.09 -28.44 -11.30
N GLY A 617 -6.01 -28.15 -12.23
CA GLY A 617 -7.46 -28.29 -12.05
C GLY A 617 -7.90 -29.70 -11.66
N GLU A 618 -7.31 -30.74 -12.25
CA GLU A 618 -7.66 -32.15 -11.96
C GLU A 618 -7.39 -32.50 -10.49
N ARG A 619 -6.24 -32.09 -9.94
CA ARG A 619 -5.89 -32.36 -8.52
C ARG A 619 -6.89 -31.70 -7.55
N PHE A 620 -7.39 -30.51 -7.89
CA PHE A 620 -8.42 -29.84 -7.09
C PHE A 620 -9.78 -30.48 -7.22
N LEU A 621 -10.14 -30.97 -8.41
CA LEU A 621 -11.39 -31.76 -8.62
C LEU A 621 -11.39 -33.04 -7.80
N GLU A 622 -10.28 -33.78 -7.78
CA GLU A 622 -10.13 -34.99 -6.96
C GLU A 622 -10.44 -34.74 -5.48
N VAL A 623 -9.85 -33.69 -4.89
CA VAL A 623 -10.10 -33.32 -3.47
C VAL A 623 -11.55 -32.92 -3.24
N ILE A 624 -12.18 -32.23 -4.19
CA ILE A 624 -13.59 -31.83 -4.08
C ILE A 624 -14.48 -33.09 -4.20
N GLU A 625 -14.17 -34.02 -5.09
CA GLU A 625 -14.92 -35.28 -5.25
C GLU A 625 -14.79 -36.16 -4.01
N GLU A 626 -13.58 -36.34 -3.46
CA GLU A 626 -13.37 -37.04 -2.19
C GLU A 626 -14.21 -36.45 -1.07
N TYR A 627 -14.20 -35.12 -0.96
CA TYR A 627 -14.99 -34.41 0.06
C TYR A 627 -16.50 -34.59 -0.13
N ARG A 628 -16.99 -34.59 -1.39
CA ARG A 628 -18.39 -34.86 -1.71
C ARG A 628 -18.81 -36.27 -1.27
N ARG A 629 -17.93 -37.27 -1.47
CA ARG A 629 -18.20 -38.68 -1.03
C ARG A 629 -18.22 -38.82 0.50
N GLU A 630 -17.50 -37.98 1.22
CA GLU A 630 -17.49 -38.00 2.70
C GLU A 630 -18.72 -37.31 3.35
N VAL A 631 -19.32 -36.35 2.67
CA VAL A 631 -20.38 -35.49 3.21
C VAL A 631 -21.75 -35.86 2.65
N GLY A 632 -21.81 -36.53 1.50
CA GLY A 632 -23.05 -37.07 0.90
C GLY A 632 -23.28 -38.51 1.33
#